data_c87b3027a96b18bd73b8a2e538236009
#
_entry.id   c87b3027a96b18bd73b8a2e538236009
#
_cell.length_a   1.000
_cell.length_b   1.000
_cell.length_c   1.000
_cell.angle_alpha   90.00
_cell.angle_beta   90.00
_cell.angle_gamma   90.00
#
_symmetry.space_group_name_H-M   'P 1'
#
loop_
_entity.id
_entity.type
_entity.pdbx_description
1 polymer ?
#
loop_
_entity_poly.entity_id
_entity_poly.type
_entity_poly.pdbx_seq_one_letter_code
_entity_poly.pdbx_strand_id
1 'polypeptide(L)'
;MVGVQPLRFRCTLRNLHSGIVAHCINLCDALFRWVVFTYSDGMARIIVTAPQLMSVVNEELPGHEIVGGDHFMDRQELADQIVTADALLTSLSDPLDAEMIGKGEKLRVIGQCAAGFNNIDLDAARQAGVVVTSTPGVLHEATADLAFTLLLEVTRRTGEAERWVRAGKAWRYDHTFMLGAGLQGATLGIIGLGQIGEAMARRAAAFGMNVIYNARHEKDVAAIDAVNPSTQPTRRVELNELLATSDAVSLHCPLTDQTRHVIDADALATMKETAYLVNTARGACVDEAALVQALKAGSIAGAGLDVFEDEPTCPLL
;
A
#
# COMPACT_ATOMS: atom_id res chain seq x y z
N MET A 1 -15.71 29.62 -5.58
CA MET A 1 -14.47 29.08 -6.17
C MET A 1 -13.30 29.73 -5.42
N VAL A 2 -12.73 29.03 -4.44
CA VAL A 2 -11.51 29.44 -3.73
C VAL A 2 -10.45 28.42 -4.14
N GLY A 3 -9.46 28.90 -4.90
CA GLY A 3 -8.39 28.06 -5.45
C GLY A 3 -7.40 27.68 -4.34
N VAL A 4 -7.20 26.38 -4.17
CA VAL A 4 -6.17 25.82 -3.30
C VAL A 4 -4.85 25.86 -4.06
N GLN A 5 -3.90 26.70 -3.61
CA GLN A 5 -2.52 26.67 -4.10
C GLN A 5 -1.72 25.58 -3.38
N PRO A 6 -0.87 24.80 -4.06
CA PRO A 6 -0.03 23.81 -3.41
C PRO A 6 1.15 24.48 -2.69
N LEU A 7 1.15 24.39 -1.37
CA LEU A 7 2.29 24.78 -0.53
C LEU A 7 3.42 23.74 -0.68
N ARG A 8 4.57 24.17 -1.22
CA ARG A 8 5.79 23.35 -1.28
C ARG A 8 6.61 23.58 -0.01
N PHE A 9 6.72 22.56 0.83
CA PHE A 9 7.63 22.56 1.97
C PHE A 9 8.88 21.74 1.66
N ARG A 10 10.07 22.31 2.00
CA ARG A 10 11.36 21.59 2.02
C ARG A 10 11.57 21.06 3.43
N CYS A 11 11.67 19.75 3.57
CA CYS A 11 12.09 19.10 4.82
C CYS A 11 13.53 18.59 4.69
N THR A 12 14.35 18.86 5.69
CA THR A 12 15.73 18.37 5.80
C THR A 12 15.73 17.15 6.73
N LEU A 13 15.98 15.98 6.17
CA LEU A 13 16.06 14.70 6.88
C LEU A 13 17.28 14.66 7.83
N ARG A 14 17.04 14.47 9.11
CA ARG A 14 18.03 13.95 10.07
C ARG A 14 17.42 12.78 10.83
N ASN A 15 18.05 11.61 10.72
CA ASN A 15 17.83 10.33 11.41
C ASN A 15 16.78 9.36 10.82
N LEU A 16 17.29 8.25 10.26
CA LEU A 16 16.58 7.31 9.39
C LEU A 16 15.64 6.29 10.07
N HIS A 17 15.60 6.15 11.38
CA HIS A 17 14.75 5.14 12.05
C HIS A 17 13.51 5.71 12.77
N SER A 18 13.55 6.94 13.21
CA SER A 18 12.36 7.69 13.66
C SER A 18 11.70 8.49 12.52
N GLY A 19 12.38 8.60 11.40
CA GLY A 19 12.06 9.50 10.30
C GLY A 19 10.80 9.15 9.49
N ILE A 20 10.45 7.85 9.35
CA ILE A 20 9.31 7.45 8.52
C ILE A 20 8.00 7.79 9.23
N VAL A 21 7.88 7.46 10.50
CA VAL A 21 6.67 7.79 11.29
C VAL A 21 6.54 9.30 11.46
N ALA A 22 7.62 10.00 11.80
CA ALA A 22 7.64 11.46 11.91
C ALA A 22 7.32 12.16 10.57
N HIS A 23 7.70 11.59 9.43
CA HIS A 23 7.42 12.16 8.11
C HIS A 23 5.96 11.90 7.67
N CYS A 24 5.38 10.73 8.00
CA CYS A 24 3.95 10.45 7.82
C CYS A 24 3.10 11.49 8.55
N ILE A 25 3.52 11.87 9.74
CA ILE A 25 2.78 12.78 10.60
C ILE A 25 3.01 14.25 10.19
N ASN A 26 4.20 14.63 9.72
CA ASN A 26 4.45 15.99 9.23
C ASN A 26 3.61 16.37 8.00
N LEU A 27 3.13 15.43 7.19
CA LEU A 27 2.20 15.68 6.08
C LEU A 27 0.73 15.72 6.55
N CYS A 28 0.35 14.88 7.53
CA CYS A 28 -0.90 15.06 8.28
C CYS A 28 -0.90 16.38 9.06
N ASP A 29 0.27 16.79 9.57
CA ASP A 29 0.46 17.91 10.46
C ASP A 29 0.00 19.25 9.86
N ALA A 30 0.34 19.57 8.64
CA ALA A 30 -0.01 20.88 8.07
C ALA A 30 -1.53 21.09 7.91
N LEU A 31 -2.28 20.06 7.51
CA LEU A 31 -3.74 20.14 7.39
C LEU A 31 -4.44 19.88 8.72
N PHE A 32 -3.92 18.95 9.53
CA PHE A 32 -4.42 18.65 10.85
C PHE A 32 -4.22 19.86 11.77
N ARG A 33 -3.04 20.50 11.79
CA ARG A 33 -2.79 21.77 12.46
C ARG A 33 -3.70 22.87 11.93
N TRP A 34 -3.87 23.00 10.60
CA TRP A 34 -4.72 24.05 10.05
C TRP A 34 -6.17 23.92 10.53
N VAL A 35 -6.71 22.71 10.61
CA VAL A 35 -8.07 22.47 11.10
C VAL A 35 -8.15 22.65 12.62
N VAL A 36 -7.16 22.18 13.37
CA VAL A 36 -7.09 22.37 14.84
C VAL A 36 -6.86 23.85 15.18
N PHE A 37 -6.01 24.56 14.43
CA PHE A 37 -5.76 26.02 14.62
C PHE A 37 -6.94 26.90 14.16
N THR A 38 -7.78 26.45 13.25
CA THR A 38 -8.98 27.21 12.85
C THR A 38 -10.06 27.20 13.96
N TYR A 39 -9.91 26.30 14.94
CA TYR A 39 -10.72 26.21 16.16
C TYR A 39 -10.04 26.81 17.39
N SER A 40 -9.13 27.75 17.20
CA SER A 40 -8.04 28.12 18.10
C SER A 40 -8.37 28.94 19.34
N ASP A 41 -9.59 28.98 19.82
CA ASP A 41 -9.89 29.60 21.13
C ASP A 41 -10.12 28.54 22.26
N GLY A 42 -9.86 27.24 22.00
CA GLY A 42 -10.09 26.18 22.97
C GLY A 42 -9.22 24.93 22.80
N MET A 43 -9.20 24.10 23.82
CA MET A 43 -8.59 22.80 23.85
C MET A 43 -9.45 21.81 23.03
N ALA A 44 -8.93 21.27 21.94
CA ALA A 44 -9.61 20.24 21.15
C ALA A 44 -9.46 18.86 21.80
N ARG A 45 -10.48 18.01 21.67
CA ARG A 45 -10.47 16.61 22.07
C ARG A 45 -10.10 15.75 20.88
N ILE A 46 -8.93 15.13 20.94
CA ILE A 46 -8.33 14.34 19.85
C ILE A 46 -8.31 12.87 20.26
N ILE A 47 -8.98 12.03 19.47
CA ILE A 47 -8.96 10.58 19.67
C ILE A 47 -7.82 9.99 18.84
N VAL A 48 -7.03 9.12 19.46
CA VAL A 48 -5.90 8.41 18.82
C VAL A 48 -6.17 6.91 18.92
N THR A 49 -6.36 6.25 17.80
CA THR A 49 -6.82 4.85 17.77
C THR A 49 -5.72 3.82 17.96
N ALA A 50 -4.44 4.22 17.88
CA ALA A 50 -3.34 3.27 17.88
C ALA A 50 -2.07 3.82 18.57
N PRO A 51 -1.33 2.98 19.33
CA PRO A 51 -0.17 3.40 20.14
C PRO A 51 0.98 4.01 19.34
N GLN A 52 1.22 3.53 18.13
CA GLN A 52 2.31 4.00 17.28
C GLN A 52 2.20 5.48 16.89
N LEU A 53 1.03 6.08 17.06
CA LEU A 53 0.77 7.48 16.72
C LEU A 53 1.15 8.45 17.87
N MET A 54 1.29 7.94 19.09
CA MET A 54 1.47 8.77 20.29
C MET A 54 2.79 9.52 20.38
N SER A 55 3.87 8.96 19.85
CA SER A 55 5.19 9.64 19.90
C SER A 55 5.16 11.02 19.26
N VAL A 56 4.35 11.18 18.25
CA VAL A 56 4.26 12.42 17.47
C VAL A 56 3.14 13.31 17.98
N VAL A 57 2.02 12.71 18.41
CA VAL A 57 0.92 13.47 19.00
C VAL A 57 1.40 14.30 20.20
N ASN A 58 2.24 13.72 21.07
CA ASN A 58 2.78 14.40 22.23
C ASN A 58 3.74 15.56 21.87
N GLU A 59 4.48 15.44 20.77
CA GLU A 59 5.41 16.49 20.33
C GLU A 59 4.70 17.61 19.58
N GLU A 60 3.73 17.24 18.72
CA GLU A 60 3.16 18.16 17.74
C GLU A 60 1.82 18.79 18.15
N LEU A 61 1.12 18.19 19.14
CA LEU A 61 -0.19 18.64 19.58
C LEU A 61 -0.23 18.96 21.09
N PRO A 62 0.72 19.75 21.63
CA PRO A 62 0.70 20.13 23.03
C PRO A 62 -0.50 21.05 23.32
N GLY A 63 -1.15 20.84 24.47
CA GLY A 63 -2.24 21.69 24.92
C GLY A 63 -3.63 21.25 24.48
N HIS A 64 -3.75 20.09 23.81
CA HIS A 64 -5.02 19.44 23.48
C HIS A 64 -5.31 18.27 24.44
N GLU A 65 -6.58 17.87 24.55
CA GLU A 65 -6.98 16.65 25.25
C GLU A 65 -6.78 15.45 24.33
N ILE A 66 -5.82 14.58 24.65
CA ILE A 66 -5.54 13.36 23.91
C ILE A 66 -6.22 12.18 24.62
N VAL A 67 -7.00 11.40 23.88
CA VAL A 67 -7.70 10.22 24.38
C VAL A 67 -7.28 8.99 23.59
N GLY A 68 -6.94 7.90 24.27
CA GLY A 68 -6.42 6.68 23.67
C GLY A 68 -4.94 6.75 23.35
N GLY A 69 -4.48 5.95 22.41
CA GLY A 69 -3.08 5.87 21.99
C GLY A 69 -2.19 5.04 22.90
N ASP A 70 -2.71 4.39 23.92
CA ASP A 70 -2.00 3.42 24.78
C ASP A 70 -2.26 1.96 24.34
N HIS A 71 -3.30 1.73 23.55
CA HIS A 71 -3.65 0.45 22.95
C HIS A 71 -4.35 0.67 21.58
N PHE A 72 -4.66 -0.42 20.88
CA PHE A 72 -5.51 -0.39 19.69
C PHE A 72 -6.96 -0.35 20.13
N MET A 73 -7.69 0.71 19.77
CA MET A 73 -9.11 0.82 20.06
C MET A 73 -9.91 -0.19 19.25
N ASP A 74 -10.84 -0.85 19.89
CA ASP A 74 -11.85 -1.62 19.18
C ASP A 74 -12.99 -0.73 18.64
N ARG A 75 -13.87 -1.31 17.81
CA ARG A 75 -14.98 -0.56 17.18
C ARG A 75 -15.94 0.05 18.21
N GLN A 76 -16.21 -0.66 19.33
CA GLN A 76 -17.15 -0.17 20.34
C GLN A 76 -16.54 1.01 21.12
N GLU A 77 -15.31 0.87 21.52
CA GLU A 77 -14.57 1.95 22.21
C GLU A 77 -14.48 3.20 21.34
N LEU A 78 -14.13 3.04 20.05
CA LEU A 78 -14.10 4.15 19.11
C LEU A 78 -15.48 4.80 18.96
N ALA A 79 -16.57 3.99 18.89
CA ALA A 79 -17.92 4.50 18.80
C ALA A 79 -18.34 5.32 20.02
N ASP A 80 -17.87 4.96 21.21
CA ASP A 80 -18.16 5.68 22.44
C ASP A 80 -17.36 7.00 22.54
N GLN A 81 -16.12 6.99 22.10
CA GLN A 81 -15.23 8.15 22.19
C GLN A 81 -15.50 9.20 21.10
N ILE A 82 -15.87 8.79 19.89
CA ILE A 82 -16.04 9.68 18.73
C ILE A 82 -17.16 10.71 18.94
N VAL A 83 -18.15 10.42 19.77
CA VAL A 83 -19.31 11.29 20.05
C VAL A 83 -18.88 12.68 20.51
N THR A 84 -17.80 12.77 21.25
CA THR A 84 -17.30 14.03 21.82
C THR A 84 -16.01 14.52 21.17
N ALA A 85 -15.52 13.81 20.14
CA ALA A 85 -14.27 14.11 19.46
C ALA A 85 -14.39 15.33 18.56
N ASP A 86 -13.42 16.23 18.61
CA ASP A 86 -13.22 17.28 17.60
C ASP A 86 -12.36 16.77 16.44
N ALA A 87 -11.43 15.86 16.71
CA ALA A 87 -10.52 15.27 15.74
C ALA A 87 -10.28 13.78 16.02
N LEU A 88 -10.00 13.03 14.96
CA LEU A 88 -9.65 11.61 15.02
C LEU A 88 -8.33 11.39 14.28
N LEU A 89 -7.36 10.76 14.93
CA LEU A 89 -6.14 10.25 14.30
C LEU A 89 -6.23 8.72 14.24
N THR A 90 -6.23 8.19 13.03
CA THR A 90 -6.62 6.80 12.75
C THR A 90 -5.63 6.09 11.83
N SER A 91 -5.73 4.76 11.75
CA SER A 91 -4.95 3.87 10.89
C SER A 91 -5.85 3.12 9.90
N LEU A 92 -5.24 2.34 9.00
CA LEU A 92 -5.98 1.53 8.01
C LEU A 92 -6.88 0.46 8.63
N SER A 93 -6.58 0.03 9.86
CA SER A 93 -7.35 -1.01 10.57
C SER A 93 -8.66 -0.51 11.17
N ASP A 94 -8.92 0.80 11.15
CA ASP A 94 -10.09 1.41 11.78
C ASP A 94 -11.19 1.64 10.74
N PRO A 95 -12.28 0.84 10.70
CA PRO A 95 -13.36 1.03 9.74
C PRO A 95 -14.23 2.23 10.16
N LEU A 96 -14.17 3.29 9.36
CA LEU A 96 -14.94 4.53 9.53
C LEU A 96 -16.04 4.61 8.47
N ASP A 97 -17.06 3.80 8.66
CA ASP A 97 -18.26 3.81 7.83
C ASP A 97 -19.19 5.00 8.17
N ALA A 98 -20.29 5.14 7.41
CA ALA A 98 -21.26 6.22 7.59
C ALA A 98 -21.87 6.24 9.00
N GLU A 99 -22.08 5.07 9.62
CA GLU A 99 -22.61 4.98 10.99
C GLU A 99 -21.61 5.55 11.99
N MET A 100 -20.33 5.16 11.87
CA MET A 100 -19.27 5.62 12.77
C MET A 100 -19.07 7.13 12.65
N ILE A 101 -18.93 7.65 11.43
CA ILE A 101 -18.78 9.08 11.18
C ILE A 101 -19.97 9.88 11.67
N GLY A 102 -21.18 9.35 11.47
CA GLY A 102 -22.43 9.99 11.91
C GLY A 102 -22.58 10.13 13.44
N LYS A 103 -21.85 9.35 14.24
CA LYS A 103 -21.80 9.49 15.70
C LYS A 103 -20.97 10.68 16.16
N GLY A 104 -20.04 11.16 15.33
CA GLY A 104 -19.12 12.26 15.64
C GLY A 104 -19.75 13.63 15.43
N GLU A 105 -20.72 14.05 16.24
CA GLU A 105 -21.43 15.33 16.09
C GLU A 105 -20.52 16.56 16.05
N LYS A 106 -19.38 16.48 16.74
CA LYS A 106 -18.38 17.56 16.81
C LYS A 106 -17.17 17.31 15.91
N LEU A 107 -17.10 16.13 15.28
CA LEU A 107 -15.94 15.75 14.49
C LEU A 107 -15.75 16.68 13.29
N ARG A 108 -14.54 17.19 13.12
CA ARG A 108 -14.17 18.15 12.08
C ARG A 108 -13.10 17.61 11.14
N VAL A 109 -12.22 16.74 11.67
CA VAL A 109 -11.13 16.21 10.89
C VAL A 109 -10.84 14.76 11.26
N ILE A 110 -10.53 13.97 10.23
CA ILE A 110 -9.97 12.62 10.33
C ILE A 110 -8.58 12.66 9.70
N GLY A 111 -7.55 12.46 10.53
CA GLY A 111 -6.17 12.29 10.10
C GLY A 111 -5.87 10.81 9.90
N GLN A 112 -5.81 10.35 8.66
CA GLN A 112 -5.46 8.98 8.31
C GLN A 112 -3.96 8.82 8.21
N CYS A 113 -3.35 8.05 9.10
CA CYS A 113 -1.91 7.73 9.07
C CYS A 113 -1.62 6.61 8.06
N ALA A 114 -2.00 6.82 6.82
CA ALA A 114 -1.73 5.95 5.69
C ALA A 114 -1.90 6.70 4.37
N ALA A 115 -1.34 6.16 3.29
CA ALA A 115 -1.57 6.67 1.94
C ALA A 115 -2.97 6.31 1.42
N GLY A 116 -3.47 5.13 1.77
CA GLY A 116 -4.80 4.64 1.43
C GLY A 116 -5.85 5.08 2.44
N PHE A 117 -7.11 5.09 2.02
CA PHE A 117 -8.27 5.53 2.82
C PHE A 117 -9.53 4.70 2.53
N ASN A 118 -9.36 3.45 2.09
CA ASN A 118 -10.48 2.55 1.77
C ASN A 118 -11.35 2.19 2.99
N ASN A 119 -10.81 2.38 4.19
CA ASN A 119 -11.50 2.18 5.47
C ASN A 119 -12.38 3.36 5.86
N ILE A 120 -12.40 4.46 5.11
CA ILE A 120 -13.15 5.68 5.43
C ILE A 120 -14.21 5.93 4.36
N ASP A 121 -15.47 6.09 4.78
CA ASP A 121 -16.56 6.53 3.91
C ASP A 121 -16.43 8.04 3.63
N LEU A 122 -15.82 8.38 2.49
CA LEU A 122 -15.59 9.77 2.10
C LEU A 122 -16.87 10.54 1.80
N ASP A 123 -17.93 9.87 1.36
CA ASP A 123 -19.21 10.52 1.07
C ASP A 123 -19.93 10.88 2.37
N ALA A 124 -19.92 9.98 3.35
CA ALA A 124 -20.41 10.28 4.69
C ALA A 124 -19.60 11.40 5.36
N ALA A 125 -18.27 11.38 5.26
CA ALA A 125 -17.42 12.45 5.79
C ALA A 125 -17.75 13.79 5.16
N ARG A 126 -17.92 13.84 3.82
CA ARG A 126 -18.30 15.06 3.09
C ARG A 126 -19.67 15.58 3.52
N GLN A 127 -20.66 14.70 3.69
CA GLN A 127 -22.01 15.07 4.14
C GLN A 127 -22.01 15.61 5.57
N ALA A 128 -21.17 15.05 6.43
CA ALA A 128 -20.98 15.51 7.81
C ALA A 128 -20.11 16.78 7.91
N GLY A 129 -19.50 17.25 6.81
CA GLY A 129 -18.58 18.39 6.83
C GLY A 129 -17.21 18.07 7.45
N VAL A 130 -16.84 16.79 7.53
CA VAL A 130 -15.57 16.31 8.11
C VAL A 130 -14.49 16.28 7.03
N VAL A 131 -13.35 16.90 7.32
CA VAL A 131 -12.16 16.88 6.45
C VAL A 131 -11.41 15.59 6.67
N VAL A 132 -11.06 14.87 5.60
CA VAL A 132 -10.22 13.68 5.67
C VAL A 132 -8.85 14.00 5.08
N THR A 133 -7.78 13.69 5.82
CA THR A 133 -6.39 13.82 5.37
C THR A 133 -5.73 12.45 5.31
N SER A 134 -4.72 12.29 4.46
CA SER A 134 -3.92 11.06 4.34
C SER A 134 -2.45 11.40 4.08
N THR A 135 -1.55 10.41 4.11
CA THR A 135 -0.10 10.59 3.98
C THR A 135 0.46 10.00 2.68
N PRO A 136 0.06 10.50 1.49
CA PRO A 136 0.62 10.03 0.23
C PRO A 136 2.08 10.47 0.08
N GLY A 137 2.88 9.68 -0.66
CA GLY A 137 4.25 10.06 -1.01
C GLY A 137 5.32 9.79 0.05
N VAL A 138 4.97 9.19 1.18
CA VAL A 138 5.91 8.89 2.27
C VAL A 138 6.47 7.48 2.17
N LEU A 139 5.61 6.50 1.92
CA LEU A 139 5.96 5.06 1.99
C LEU A 139 6.19 4.43 0.62
N HIS A 140 6.10 5.19 -0.48
CA HIS A 140 6.11 4.61 -1.83
C HIS A 140 7.42 3.87 -2.15
N GLU A 141 8.57 4.40 -1.73
CA GLU A 141 9.86 3.73 -1.94
C GLU A 141 9.95 2.45 -1.10
N ALA A 142 9.60 2.51 0.20
CA ALA A 142 9.64 1.35 1.08
C ALA A 142 8.68 0.23 0.64
N THR A 143 7.48 0.59 0.18
CA THR A 143 6.53 -0.38 -0.37
C THR A 143 7.05 -1.01 -1.67
N ALA A 144 7.68 -0.21 -2.53
CA ALA A 144 8.31 -0.73 -3.74
C ALA A 144 9.52 -1.62 -3.44
N ASP A 145 10.31 -1.32 -2.38
CA ASP A 145 11.40 -2.19 -1.91
C ASP A 145 10.84 -3.56 -1.50
N LEU A 146 9.74 -3.59 -0.74
CA LEU A 146 9.10 -4.84 -0.34
C LEU A 146 8.53 -5.61 -1.54
N ALA A 147 7.82 -4.92 -2.45
CA ALA A 147 7.28 -5.55 -3.65
C ALA A 147 8.39 -6.19 -4.51
N PHE A 148 9.51 -5.49 -4.65
CA PHE A 148 10.66 -6.01 -5.41
C PHE A 148 11.36 -7.15 -4.66
N THR A 149 11.44 -7.08 -3.32
CA THR A 149 11.93 -8.17 -2.47
C THR A 149 11.09 -9.43 -2.65
N LEU A 150 9.76 -9.31 -2.57
CA LEU A 150 8.85 -10.44 -2.81
C LEU A 150 9.03 -11.03 -4.21
N LEU A 151 9.22 -10.21 -5.25
CA LEU A 151 9.54 -10.67 -6.60
C LEU A 151 10.84 -11.49 -6.62
N LEU A 152 11.90 -11.00 -5.99
CA LEU A 152 13.16 -11.72 -5.90
C LEU A 152 13.02 -13.01 -5.09
N GLU A 153 12.29 -12.99 -3.98
CA GLU A 153 12.07 -14.17 -3.13
C GLU A 153 11.37 -15.30 -3.88
N VAL A 154 10.28 -15.00 -4.59
CA VAL A 154 9.54 -16.03 -5.32
C VAL A 154 10.30 -16.51 -6.55
N THR A 155 10.93 -15.63 -7.30
CA THR A 155 11.69 -16.01 -8.51
C THR A 155 12.97 -16.77 -8.17
N ARG A 156 13.64 -16.47 -7.04
CA ARG A 156 14.90 -17.12 -6.62
C ARG A 156 14.68 -18.21 -5.57
N ARG A 157 13.43 -18.46 -5.17
CA ARG A 157 13.05 -19.52 -4.20
C ARG A 157 13.77 -19.40 -2.85
N THR A 158 14.09 -18.15 -2.42
CA THR A 158 14.93 -17.92 -1.24
C THR A 158 14.26 -18.41 0.04
N GLY A 159 12.96 -18.19 0.22
CA GLY A 159 12.23 -18.70 1.38
C GLY A 159 12.16 -20.23 1.43
N GLU A 160 12.07 -20.90 0.28
CA GLU A 160 12.13 -22.37 0.22
C GLU A 160 13.54 -22.87 0.57
N ALA A 161 14.57 -22.23 0.05
CA ALA A 161 15.96 -22.57 0.36
C ALA A 161 16.28 -22.37 1.84
N GLU A 162 15.80 -21.29 2.45
CA GLU A 162 15.95 -21.05 3.88
C GLU A 162 15.29 -22.16 4.70
N ARG A 163 14.03 -22.51 4.42
CA ARG A 163 13.32 -23.60 5.10
C ARG A 163 14.05 -24.93 4.95
N TRP A 164 14.61 -25.19 3.76
CA TRP A 164 15.39 -26.40 3.51
C TRP A 164 16.62 -26.50 4.41
N VAL A 165 17.40 -25.42 4.51
CA VAL A 165 18.62 -25.35 5.33
C VAL A 165 18.27 -25.44 6.82
N ARG A 166 17.25 -24.68 7.28
CA ARG A 166 16.81 -24.74 8.68
C ARG A 166 16.29 -26.11 9.11
N ALA A 167 15.69 -26.86 8.18
CA ALA A 167 15.23 -28.21 8.43
C ALA A 167 16.39 -29.27 8.45
N GLY A 168 17.64 -28.84 8.29
CA GLY A 168 18.81 -29.73 8.24
C GLY A 168 18.77 -30.74 7.11
N LYS A 169 18.04 -30.49 6.03
CA LYS A 169 17.91 -31.40 4.90
C LYS A 169 19.21 -31.47 4.11
N ALA A 170 19.64 -32.67 3.79
CA ALA A 170 20.80 -32.88 2.92
C ALA A 170 20.53 -32.33 1.50
N TRP A 171 21.55 -31.80 0.88
CA TRP A 171 21.50 -31.35 -0.50
C TRP A 171 22.75 -31.84 -1.26
N ARG A 172 22.62 -31.92 -2.57
CA ARG A 172 23.73 -32.25 -3.46
C ARG A 172 24.04 -31.05 -4.34
N TYR A 173 25.27 -30.90 -4.70
CA TYR A 173 25.65 -29.93 -5.73
C TYR A 173 25.12 -30.48 -7.07
N ASP A 174 24.02 -29.86 -7.52
CA ASP A 174 23.29 -30.25 -8.72
C ASP A 174 22.81 -28.97 -9.43
N HIS A 175 23.03 -28.91 -10.73
CA HIS A 175 22.63 -27.77 -11.56
C HIS A 175 21.10 -27.56 -11.66
N THR A 176 20.31 -28.57 -11.30
CA THR A 176 18.85 -28.50 -11.31
C THR A 176 18.24 -28.24 -9.93
N PHE A 177 19.05 -28.32 -8.85
CA PHE A 177 18.56 -28.13 -7.49
C PHE A 177 18.25 -26.66 -7.22
N MET A 178 17.04 -26.37 -6.78
CA MET A 178 16.55 -25.02 -6.44
C MET A 178 16.71 -23.99 -7.58
N LEU A 179 16.55 -24.42 -8.83
CA LEU A 179 16.56 -23.48 -9.95
C LEU A 179 15.46 -22.42 -9.80
N GLY A 180 15.87 -21.18 -9.91
CA GLY A 180 14.98 -20.03 -9.96
C GLY A 180 14.99 -19.36 -11.34
N ALA A 181 14.07 -18.42 -11.55
CA ALA A 181 14.02 -17.61 -12.76
C ALA A 181 14.95 -16.39 -12.67
N GLY A 182 15.55 -16.01 -13.81
CA GLY A 182 16.30 -14.75 -13.95
C GLY A 182 15.36 -13.59 -14.30
N LEU A 183 15.73 -12.37 -13.90
CA LEU A 183 14.93 -11.18 -14.18
C LEU A 183 15.41 -10.42 -15.42
N GLN A 184 16.69 -10.51 -15.80
CA GLN A 184 17.23 -9.79 -16.95
C GLN A 184 16.55 -10.23 -18.24
N GLY A 185 16.00 -9.26 -18.99
CA GLY A 185 15.26 -9.48 -20.23
C GLY A 185 13.81 -9.93 -20.03
N ALA A 186 13.41 -10.29 -18.79
CA ALA A 186 12.03 -10.62 -18.46
C ALA A 186 11.14 -9.37 -18.50
N THR A 187 9.83 -9.55 -18.64
CA THR A 187 8.84 -8.47 -18.67
C THR A 187 8.10 -8.38 -17.34
N LEU A 188 8.14 -7.21 -16.71
CA LEU A 188 7.29 -6.86 -15.57
C LEU A 188 6.06 -6.10 -16.04
N GLY A 189 4.88 -6.65 -15.77
CA GLY A 189 3.58 -5.99 -15.92
C GLY A 189 3.17 -5.30 -14.62
N ILE A 190 2.90 -4.00 -14.67
CA ILE A 190 2.49 -3.21 -13.50
C ILE A 190 1.02 -2.82 -13.64
N ILE A 191 0.18 -3.27 -12.71
CA ILE A 191 -1.21 -2.84 -12.61
C ILE A 191 -1.30 -1.67 -11.65
N GLY A 192 -1.43 -0.47 -12.20
CA GLY A 192 -1.43 0.79 -11.44
C GLY A 192 -0.06 1.49 -11.41
N LEU A 193 0.24 2.38 -12.37
CA LEU A 193 1.47 3.16 -12.41
C LEU A 193 1.28 4.50 -11.66
N GLY A 194 1.10 4.41 -10.33
CA GLY A 194 1.20 5.53 -9.39
C GLY A 194 2.60 5.60 -8.79
N GLN A 195 2.80 6.35 -7.70
CA GLN A 195 4.11 6.54 -7.06
C GLN A 195 4.82 5.22 -6.72
N ILE A 196 4.08 4.24 -6.15
CA ILE A 196 4.64 2.92 -5.81
C ILE A 196 4.97 2.16 -7.11
N GLY A 197 4.04 2.13 -8.07
CA GLY A 197 4.27 1.44 -9.35
C GLY A 197 5.45 2.01 -10.13
N GLU A 198 5.65 3.34 -10.14
CA GLU A 198 6.83 3.98 -10.74
C GLU A 198 8.13 3.59 -10.01
N ALA A 199 8.12 3.58 -8.69
CA ALA A 199 9.26 3.17 -7.89
C ALA A 199 9.61 1.70 -8.12
N MET A 200 8.61 0.80 -8.24
CA MET A 200 8.79 -0.60 -8.62
C MET A 200 9.34 -0.73 -10.04
N ALA A 201 8.81 0.05 -10.99
CA ALA A 201 9.27 0.06 -12.38
C ALA A 201 10.76 0.45 -12.51
N ARG A 202 11.20 1.48 -11.78
CA ARG A 202 12.63 1.87 -11.77
C ARG A 202 13.53 0.75 -11.24
N ARG A 203 13.10 0.02 -10.22
CA ARG A 203 13.84 -1.15 -9.70
C ARG A 203 13.93 -2.26 -10.74
N ALA A 204 12.82 -2.57 -11.38
CA ALA A 204 12.77 -3.56 -12.45
C ALA A 204 13.67 -3.19 -13.63
N ALA A 205 13.63 -1.94 -14.09
CA ALA A 205 14.49 -1.44 -15.14
C ALA A 205 15.99 -1.55 -14.76
N ALA A 206 16.35 -1.25 -13.50
CA ALA A 206 17.72 -1.40 -13.00
C ALA A 206 18.20 -2.87 -13.02
N PHE A 207 17.29 -3.83 -12.87
CA PHE A 207 17.57 -5.27 -13.01
C PHE A 207 17.48 -5.79 -14.45
N GLY A 208 17.33 -4.89 -15.43
CA GLY A 208 17.29 -5.23 -16.85
C GLY A 208 15.97 -5.84 -17.32
N MET A 209 14.88 -5.65 -16.56
CA MET A 209 13.54 -6.05 -17.00
C MET A 209 12.94 -5.03 -17.97
N ASN A 210 12.16 -5.51 -18.92
CA ASN A 210 11.25 -4.67 -19.70
C ASN A 210 10.02 -4.35 -18.84
N VAL A 211 9.49 -3.14 -18.94
CA VAL A 211 8.32 -2.71 -18.15
C VAL A 211 7.15 -2.37 -19.07
N ILE A 212 5.99 -2.97 -18.78
CA ILE A 212 4.71 -2.57 -19.35
C ILE A 212 3.73 -2.27 -18.22
N TYR A 213 2.75 -1.41 -18.44
CA TYR A 213 1.81 -1.06 -17.40
C TYR A 213 0.37 -0.91 -17.89
N ASN A 214 -0.56 -1.18 -16.98
CA ASN A 214 -1.98 -0.86 -17.12
C ASN A 214 -2.35 0.25 -16.14
N ALA A 215 -2.94 1.32 -16.64
CA ALA A 215 -3.44 2.44 -15.86
C ALA A 215 -4.56 3.15 -16.61
N ARG A 216 -5.43 3.86 -15.89
CA ARG A 216 -6.55 4.62 -16.49
C ARG A 216 -6.10 5.66 -17.51
N HIS A 217 -4.94 6.27 -17.29
CA HIS A 217 -4.37 7.32 -18.14
C HIS A 217 -2.92 7.01 -18.46
N GLU A 218 -2.45 7.54 -19.59
CA GLU A 218 -1.03 7.56 -19.95
C GLU A 218 -0.22 8.25 -18.86
N LYS A 219 1.02 7.77 -18.65
CA LYS A 219 1.94 8.29 -17.64
C LYS A 219 3.24 8.76 -18.28
N ASP A 220 3.88 9.75 -17.67
CA ASP A 220 5.27 10.08 -18.01
C ASP A 220 6.18 8.97 -17.48
N VAL A 221 6.86 8.30 -18.39
CA VAL A 221 7.74 7.15 -18.09
C VAL A 221 9.22 7.46 -18.31
N ALA A 222 9.56 8.69 -18.68
CA ALA A 222 10.93 9.08 -18.99
C ALA A 222 11.93 8.76 -17.87
N ALA A 223 11.51 8.92 -16.60
CA ALA A 223 12.34 8.59 -15.44
C ALA A 223 12.57 7.08 -15.27
N ILE A 224 11.68 6.23 -15.79
CA ILE A 224 11.84 4.77 -15.78
C ILE A 224 12.81 4.38 -16.90
N ASP A 225 12.56 4.85 -18.11
CA ASP A 225 13.36 4.52 -19.30
C ASP A 225 14.81 5.01 -19.18
N ALA A 226 15.05 6.11 -18.45
CA ALA A 226 16.37 6.63 -18.19
C ALA A 226 17.24 5.73 -17.28
N VAL A 227 16.63 4.82 -16.50
CA VAL A 227 17.37 3.93 -15.58
C VAL A 227 18.21 2.92 -16.36
N ASN A 228 17.63 2.33 -17.41
CA ASN A 228 18.34 1.37 -18.24
C ASN A 228 17.92 1.50 -19.72
N PRO A 229 18.64 2.30 -20.51
CA PRO A 229 18.33 2.51 -21.94
C PRO A 229 18.43 1.25 -22.82
N SER A 230 18.95 0.14 -22.27
CA SER A 230 19.06 -1.13 -22.99
C SER A 230 17.75 -1.94 -22.97
N THR A 231 16.81 -1.59 -22.08
CA THR A 231 15.47 -2.21 -22.04
C THR A 231 14.58 -1.62 -23.13
N GLN A 232 13.47 -2.32 -23.42
CA GLN A 232 12.46 -1.74 -24.29
C GLN A 232 11.79 -0.54 -23.62
N PRO A 233 11.30 0.46 -24.38
CA PRO A 233 10.58 1.59 -23.81
C PRO A 233 9.37 1.12 -23.01
N THR A 234 9.18 1.72 -21.84
CA THR A 234 8.03 1.48 -20.97
C THR A 234 6.76 1.95 -21.68
N ARG A 235 5.75 1.11 -21.76
CA ARG A 235 4.52 1.45 -22.49
C ARG A 235 3.25 1.01 -21.75
N ARG A 236 2.18 1.78 -21.97
CA ARG A 236 0.84 1.42 -21.53
C ARG A 236 0.26 0.32 -22.42
N VAL A 237 -0.43 -0.65 -21.80
CA VAL A 237 -1.12 -1.74 -22.48
C VAL A 237 -2.47 -2.03 -21.83
N GLU A 238 -3.34 -2.73 -22.54
CA GLU A 238 -4.57 -3.25 -21.96
C GLU A 238 -4.27 -4.43 -21.02
N LEU A 239 -5.17 -4.67 -20.04
CA LEU A 239 -4.95 -5.65 -18.99
C LEU A 239 -4.65 -7.05 -19.53
N ASN A 240 -5.44 -7.52 -20.50
CA ASN A 240 -5.25 -8.85 -21.09
C ASN A 240 -3.87 -9.01 -21.78
N GLU A 241 -3.40 -7.96 -22.48
CA GLU A 241 -2.05 -7.98 -23.06
C GLU A 241 -0.98 -8.03 -21.97
N LEU A 242 -1.16 -7.24 -20.89
CA LEU A 242 -0.25 -7.25 -19.76
C LEU A 242 -0.15 -8.64 -19.16
N LEU A 243 -1.28 -9.27 -18.84
CA LEU A 243 -1.31 -10.60 -18.22
C LEU A 243 -0.67 -11.66 -19.12
N ALA A 244 -1.02 -11.68 -20.42
CA ALA A 244 -0.54 -12.68 -21.37
C ALA A 244 0.97 -12.58 -21.67
N THR A 245 1.55 -11.37 -21.56
CA THR A 245 2.94 -11.14 -22.01
C THR A 245 3.95 -11.01 -20.88
N SER A 246 3.51 -10.77 -19.64
CA SER A 246 4.39 -10.58 -18.49
C SER A 246 4.97 -11.88 -17.96
N ASP A 247 6.23 -11.83 -17.53
CA ASP A 247 6.90 -12.90 -16.75
C ASP A 247 6.70 -12.70 -15.25
N ALA A 248 6.38 -11.47 -14.86
CA ALA A 248 5.90 -11.14 -13.51
C ALA A 248 4.85 -10.03 -13.59
N VAL A 249 3.83 -10.10 -12.73
CA VAL A 249 2.78 -9.08 -12.58
C VAL A 249 2.82 -8.53 -11.17
N SER A 250 2.84 -7.20 -11.02
CA SER A 250 2.85 -6.52 -9.71
C SER A 250 1.70 -5.53 -9.60
N LEU A 251 0.93 -5.64 -8.49
CA LEU A 251 -0.24 -4.82 -8.24
C LEU A 251 0.12 -3.61 -7.37
N HIS A 252 -0.25 -2.42 -7.86
CA HIS A 252 -0.08 -1.13 -7.19
C HIS A 252 -1.30 -0.22 -7.42
N CYS A 253 -2.45 -0.82 -7.78
CA CYS A 253 -3.70 -0.09 -7.96
C CYS A 253 -4.43 0.09 -6.62
N PRO A 254 -5.25 1.15 -6.46
CA PRO A 254 -6.16 1.26 -5.32
C PRO A 254 -7.26 0.20 -5.42
N LEU A 255 -7.84 -0.20 -4.29
CA LEU A 255 -9.04 -1.03 -4.28
C LEU A 255 -10.26 -0.17 -4.61
N THR A 256 -10.97 -0.55 -5.65
CA THR A 256 -12.23 0.04 -6.13
C THR A 256 -13.11 -1.09 -6.65
N ASP A 257 -14.38 -0.81 -6.97
CA ASP A 257 -15.26 -1.80 -7.60
C ASP A 257 -14.67 -2.38 -8.90
N GLN A 258 -13.87 -1.58 -9.64
CA GLN A 258 -13.22 -2.01 -10.89
C GLN A 258 -11.94 -2.81 -10.68
N THR A 259 -11.31 -2.71 -9.52
CA THR A 259 -10.05 -3.40 -9.21
C THR A 259 -10.22 -4.51 -8.18
N ARG A 260 -11.41 -4.66 -7.62
CA ARG A 260 -11.76 -5.83 -6.80
C ARG A 260 -11.66 -7.07 -7.68
N HIS A 261 -10.88 -8.05 -7.22
CA HIS A 261 -10.58 -9.27 -7.96
C HIS A 261 -10.15 -9.01 -9.42
N VAL A 262 -9.39 -7.93 -9.65
CA VAL A 262 -8.80 -7.67 -10.98
C VAL A 262 -7.89 -8.81 -11.41
N ILE A 263 -7.40 -9.60 -10.46
CA ILE A 263 -6.77 -10.91 -10.68
C ILE A 263 -7.74 -11.98 -10.15
N ASP A 264 -8.64 -12.39 -11.02
CA ASP A 264 -9.57 -13.50 -10.84
C ASP A 264 -9.08 -14.78 -11.55
N ALA A 265 -9.92 -15.81 -11.62
CA ALA A 265 -9.57 -17.08 -12.25
C ALA A 265 -9.23 -16.93 -13.74
N ASP A 266 -9.94 -16.07 -14.48
CA ASP A 266 -9.71 -15.84 -15.90
C ASP A 266 -8.42 -15.05 -16.14
N ALA A 267 -8.15 -14.07 -15.28
CA ALA A 267 -6.89 -13.33 -15.26
C ALA A 267 -5.69 -14.25 -15.01
N LEU A 268 -5.79 -15.12 -13.99
CA LEU A 268 -4.76 -16.13 -13.68
C LEU A 268 -4.56 -17.13 -14.84
N ALA A 269 -5.64 -17.56 -15.50
CA ALA A 269 -5.57 -18.44 -16.66
C ALA A 269 -4.95 -17.77 -17.90
N THR A 270 -5.00 -16.43 -17.97
CA THR A 270 -4.38 -15.65 -19.04
C THR A 270 -2.87 -15.46 -18.83
N MET A 271 -2.37 -15.56 -17.60
CA MET A 271 -0.95 -15.45 -17.29
C MET A 271 -0.16 -16.64 -17.84
N LYS A 272 1.14 -16.43 -18.04
CA LYS A 272 2.05 -17.54 -18.40
C LYS A 272 2.16 -18.53 -17.23
N GLU A 273 2.27 -19.82 -17.52
CA GLU A 273 2.56 -20.84 -16.49
C GLU A 273 3.86 -20.56 -15.72
N THR A 274 4.79 -19.85 -16.34
CA THR A 274 6.06 -19.44 -15.75
C THR A 274 6.00 -18.09 -15.04
N ALA A 275 4.85 -17.41 -15.04
CA ALA A 275 4.72 -16.07 -14.48
C ALA A 275 4.59 -16.08 -12.95
N TYR A 276 4.97 -14.96 -12.36
CA TYR A 276 4.87 -14.69 -10.93
C TYR A 276 3.91 -13.53 -10.66
N LEU A 277 3.18 -13.61 -9.56
CA LEU A 277 2.28 -12.54 -9.09
C LEU A 277 2.84 -11.89 -7.82
N VAL A 278 2.86 -10.56 -7.75
CA VAL A 278 3.22 -9.81 -6.52
C VAL A 278 2.07 -8.89 -6.15
N ASN A 279 1.63 -8.92 -4.90
CA ASN A 279 0.61 -8.02 -4.38
C ASN A 279 1.05 -7.35 -3.08
N THR A 280 1.30 -6.05 -3.14
CA THR A 280 1.52 -5.15 -2.00
C THR A 280 0.49 -4.00 -2.00
N ALA A 281 -0.61 -4.17 -2.74
CA ALA A 281 -1.66 -3.16 -2.87
C ALA A 281 -2.78 -3.38 -1.83
N ARG A 282 -3.73 -4.27 -2.15
CA ARG A 282 -4.81 -4.72 -1.26
C ARG A 282 -5.13 -6.19 -1.54
N GLY A 283 -5.41 -6.99 -0.50
CA GLY A 283 -5.75 -8.40 -0.65
C GLY A 283 -6.89 -8.62 -1.63
N ALA A 284 -7.98 -7.90 -1.46
CA ALA A 284 -9.18 -7.99 -2.30
C ALA A 284 -8.99 -7.54 -3.78
N CYS A 285 -7.78 -7.16 -4.21
CA CYS A 285 -7.47 -7.04 -5.65
C CYS A 285 -7.25 -8.40 -6.32
N VAL A 286 -7.04 -9.45 -5.53
CA VAL A 286 -6.83 -10.83 -5.98
C VAL A 286 -7.97 -11.69 -5.42
N ASP A 287 -8.57 -12.54 -6.23
CA ASP A 287 -9.38 -13.66 -5.76
C ASP A 287 -8.44 -14.71 -5.17
N GLU A 288 -8.31 -14.74 -3.84
CA GLU A 288 -7.38 -15.64 -3.16
C GLU A 288 -7.74 -17.12 -3.36
N ALA A 289 -9.02 -17.44 -3.46
CA ALA A 289 -9.45 -18.82 -3.70
C ALA A 289 -9.00 -19.28 -5.09
N ALA A 290 -9.16 -18.42 -6.11
CA ALA A 290 -8.67 -18.69 -7.46
C ALA A 290 -7.13 -18.77 -7.50
N LEU A 291 -6.43 -17.88 -6.79
CA LEU A 291 -4.96 -17.91 -6.69
C LEU A 291 -4.46 -19.23 -6.08
N VAL A 292 -5.07 -19.69 -5.00
CA VAL A 292 -4.72 -20.98 -4.38
C VAL A 292 -4.90 -22.14 -5.35
N GLN A 293 -5.98 -22.15 -6.14
CA GLN A 293 -6.18 -23.19 -7.15
C GLN A 293 -5.14 -23.09 -8.28
N ALA A 294 -4.83 -21.89 -8.76
CA ALA A 294 -3.83 -21.68 -9.80
C ALA A 294 -2.42 -22.15 -9.36
N LEU A 295 -2.02 -21.82 -8.13
CA LEU A 295 -0.75 -22.27 -7.54
C LEU A 295 -0.69 -23.79 -7.37
N LYS A 296 -1.78 -24.42 -6.90
CA LYS A 296 -1.85 -25.90 -6.75
C LYS A 296 -1.83 -26.62 -8.09
N ALA A 297 -2.44 -26.03 -9.12
CA ALA A 297 -2.45 -26.57 -10.48
C ALA A 297 -1.15 -26.30 -11.24
N GLY A 298 -0.29 -25.39 -10.75
CA GLY A 298 0.90 -24.94 -11.47
C GLY A 298 0.57 -24.06 -12.67
N SER A 299 -0.61 -23.41 -12.68
CA SER A 299 -1.02 -22.50 -13.77
C SER A 299 -0.23 -21.20 -13.75
N ILE A 300 0.39 -20.85 -12.63
CA ILE A 300 1.42 -19.82 -12.50
C ILE A 300 2.57 -20.38 -11.65
N ALA A 301 3.76 -19.80 -11.78
CA ALA A 301 4.96 -20.32 -11.10
C ALA A 301 5.02 -19.99 -9.61
N GLY A 302 4.40 -18.89 -9.17
CA GLY A 302 4.43 -18.50 -7.77
C GLY A 302 3.80 -17.14 -7.49
N ALA A 303 3.61 -16.82 -6.21
CA ALA A 303 3.11 -15.52 -5.78
C ALA A 303 3.86 -15.02 -4.55
N GLY A 304 4.06 -13.69 -4.45
CA GLY A 304 4.58 -12.97 -3.29
C GLY A 304 3.53 -11.99 -2.79
N LEU A 305 3.03 -12.19 -1.57
CA LEU A 305 1.91 -11.44 -1.02
C LEU A 305 2.33 -10.74 0.28
N ASP A 306 1.99 -9.48 0.42
CA ASP A 306 2.12 -8.68 1.65
C ASP A 306 0.74 -8.43 2.28
N VAL A 307 -0.32 -8.59 1.50
CA VAL A 307 -1.70 -8.26 1.87
C VAL A 307 -2.63 -9.43 1.54
N PHE A 308 -3.70 -9.58 2.32
CA PHE A 308 -4.67 -10.66 2.24
C PHE A 308 -6.10 -10.13 2.26
N GLU A 309 -7.07 -10.90 1.73
CA GLU A 309 -8.45 -10.45 1.59
C GLU A 309 -9.14 -10.28 2.96
N ASP A 310 -8.88 -11.20 3.88
CA ASP A 310 -9.51 -11.25 5.21
C ASP A 310 -8.54 -10.88 6.35
N GLU A 311 -7.75 -9.84 6.18
CA GLU A 311 -6.86 -9.35 7.24
C GLU A 311 -7.64 -9.02 8.54
N PRO A 312 -7.08 -9.34 9.71
CA PRO A 312 -5.74 -9.85 10.00
C PRO A 312 -5.62 -11.38 9.92
N THR A 313 -6.63 -12.09 9.48
CA THR A 313 -6.56 -13.53 9.27
C THR A 313 -5.88 -13.83 7.94
N CYS A 314 -5.00 -14.84 7.94
CA CYS A 314 -4.40 -15.37 6.73
C CYS A 314 -4.88 -16.81 6.58
N PRO A 315 -5.98 -17.06 5.84
CA PRO A 315 -6.59 -18.39 5.75
C PRO A 315 -5.76 -19.35 4.90
N LEU A 316 -4.58 -18.92 4.49
CA LEU A 316 -3.83 -19.60 3.50
C LEU A 316 -2.99 -20.76 4.03
N LEU A 317 -3.06 -21.75 3.28
CA LEU A 317 -2.07 -22.80 3.04
C LEU A 317 -2.31 -24.04 3.77
#